data_97aa9ac3ed8bd71143e5987c8668ca2b
#
_entry.id   97aa9ac3ed8bd71143e5987c8668ca2b
#
_cell.length_a   1.000
_cell.length_b   1.000
_cell.length_c   1.000
_cell.angle_alpha   90.00
_cell.angle_beta   90.00
_cell.angle_gamma   90.00
#
_symmetry.space_group_name_H-M   'P 1'
#
loop_
_entity.id
_entity.type
_entity.pdbx_description
1 polymer ?
#
loop_
_entity_poly.entity_id
_entity_poly.type
_entity_poly.pdbx_seq_one_letter_code
_entity_poly.pdbx_strand_id
1 'polypeptide(L)'
;MLQAKNKVENQNLFIKPTLPKFLTAVRQKTLQNEITFKGIGLHTGNKVSMNIFPARENTGIVFRRMIGNKTIFIKADYRNVKSTKLCTLLSDKNGNSVSTVEHILSALYAFEIDNVIIELTSNEIPVYDGSAQNFVERIKEVGFEEQQSFKKYIKIK
;
A
#
# COMPACT_ATOMS: atom_id res chain seq x y z
N MET A 1 -23.85 -11.43 66.95
CA MET A 1 -24.15 -11.80 65.57
C MET A 1 -23.81 -10.62 64.65
N LEU A 2 -22.61 -10.58 64.15
CA LEU A 2 -22.18 -9.60 63.12
C LEU A 2 -21.92 -10.33 61.85
N GLN A 3 -22.71 -10.05 60.83
CA GLN A 3 -22.45 -10.50 59.46
C GLN A 3 -21.55 -9.50 58.77
N ALA A 4 -20.32 -9.89 58.49
CA ALA A 4 -19.42 -9.15 57.63
C ALA A 4 -19.80 -9.49 56.19
N LYS A 5 -20.32 -8.50 55.43
CA LYS A 5 -20.50 -8.58 53.99
C LYS A 5 -19.16 -8.28 53.32
N ASN A 6 -18.50 -9.31 52.82
CA ASN A 6 -17.35 -9.16 51.91
C ASN A 6 -17.88 -8.69 50.54
N LYS A 7 -17.66 -7.41 50.24
CA LYS A 7 -17.78 -6.86 48.90
C LYS A 7 -16.50 -7.20 48.13
N VAL A 8 -16.54 -8.21 47.30
CA VAL A 8 -15.49 -8.47 46.29
C VAL A 8 -15.69 -7.43 45.21
N GLU A 9 -14.89 -6.36 45.20
CA GLU A 9 -14.77 -5.45 44.10
C GLU A 9 -14.04 -6.18 42.98
N ASN A 10 -14.78 -6.54 41.92
CA ASN A 10 -14.23 -6.97 40.66
C ASN A 10 -13.50 -5.77 40.01
N GLN A 11 -12.23 -5.60 40.34
CA GLN A 11 -11.34 -4.76 39.56
C GLN A 11 -11.08 -5.49 38.24
N ASN A 12 -11.81 -5.08 37.21
CA ASN A 12 -11.51 -5.44 35.80
C ASN A 12 -10.11 -4.92 35.46
N LEU A 13 -9.10 -5.74 35.70
CA LEU A 13 -7.72 -5.49 35.29
C LEU A 13 -7.61 -5.71 33.77
N PHE A 14 -8.27 -4.89 32.98
CA PHE A 14 -7.93 -4.76 31.58
C PHE A 14 -6.61 -3.99 31.49
N ILE A 15 -5.50 -4.72 31.60
CA ILE A 15 -4.20 -4.24 31.17
C ILE A 15 -4.35 -4.02 29.67
N LYS A 16 -4.57 -2.77 29.25
CA LYS A 16 -4.43 -2.41 27.82
C LYS A 16 -3.01 -2.77 27.44
N PRO A 17 -2.80 -3.77 26.56
CA PRO A 17 -1.45 -4.11 26.17
C PRO A 17 -0.87 -2.90 25.45
N THR A 18 0.04 -2.20 26.10
CA THR A 18 0.82 -1.12 25.50
C THR A 18 1.66 -1.74 24.41
N LEU A 19 1.41 -1.35 23.14
CA LEU A 19 2.32 -1.66 22.06
C LEU A 19 3.71 -1.17 22.44
N PRO A 20 4.78 -1.92 22.09
CA PRO A 20 6.14 -1.44 22.29
C PRO A 20 6.27 -0.02 21.71
N LYS A 21 6.92 0.90 22.45
CA LYS A 21 7.04 2.31 22.04
C LYS A 21 7.53 2.52 20.60
N PHE A 22 8.36 1.59 20.07
CA PHE A 22 8.85 1.66 18.72
C PHE A 22 7.79 1.39 17.62
N LEU A 23 6.69 0.67 17.94
CA LEU A 23 5.58 0.44 17.03
C LEU A 23 4.54 1.57 17.04
N THR A 24 4.49 2.37 18.10
CA THR A 24 3.49 3.43 18.25
C THR A 24 3.92 4.77 17.66
N ALA A 25 5.18 4.91 17.29
CA ALA A 25 5.79 6.18 16.87
C ALA A 25 6.20 6.24 15.38
N VAL A 26 6.00 5.16 14.60
CA VAL A 26 6.41 5.16 13.18
C VAL A 26 5.39 5.93 12.35
N ARG A 27 5.86 6.98 11.67
CA ARG A 27 5.04 7.81 10.81
C ARG A 27 4.85 7.18 9.42
N GLN A 28 3.75 7.53 8.77
CA GLN A 28 3.53 7.20 7.38
C GLN A 28 4.51 7.96 6.49
N LYS A 29 4.78 7.42 5.29
CA LYS A 29 5.68 8.01 4.32
C LYS A 29 5.01 8.12 2.96
N THR A 30 5.41 9.15 2.20
CA THR A 30 5.10 9.31 0.77
C THR A 30 6.36 9.71 0.01
N LEU A 31 6.30 9.77 -1.32
CA LEU A 31 7.39 10.29 -2.15
C LEU A 31 7.56 11.81 -1.96
N GLN A 32 8.78 12.31 -2.12
CA GLN A 32 9.01 13.77 -2.15
C GLN A 32 8.51 14.42 -3.44
N ASN A 33 8.68 13.72 -4.58
CA ASN A 33 8.25 14.20 -5.89
C ASN A 33 7.66 13.05 -6.71
N GLU A 34 7.07 13.36 -7.85
CA GLU A 34 6.56 12.37 -8.78
C GLU A 34 7.67 11.62 -9.49
N ILE A 35 7.38 10.38 -9.90
CA ILE A 35 8.29 9.54 -10.69
C ILE A 35 7.54 9.07 -11.94
N THR A 36 8.20 9.21 -13.10
CA THR A 36 7.69 8.67 -14.37
C THR A 36 8.49 7.45 -14.81
N PHE A 37 7.77 6.42 -15.23
CA PHE A 37 8.30 5.20 -15.83
C PHE A 37 7.68 4.98 -17.21
N LYS A 38 8.46 4.43 -18.13
CA LYS A 38 7.98 4.00 -19.47
C LYS A 38 8.55 2.62 -19.77
N GLY A 39 7.71 1.71 -20.21
CA GLY A 39 8.14 0.34 -20.49
C GLY A 39 7.08 -0.47 -21.21
N ILE A 40 7.15 -1.78 -21.07
CA ILE A 40 6.27 -2.76 -21.71
C ILE A 40 5.76 -3.72 -20.64
N GLY A 41 4.48 -4.08 -20.68
CA GLY A 41 3.91 -5.12 -19.84
C GLY A 41 4.39 -6.51 -20.26
N LEU A 42 4.71 -7.38 -19.29
CA LEU A 42 5.24 -8.73 -19.54
C LEU A 42 4.24 -9.61 -20.28
N HIS A 43 3.01 -9.63 -19.83
CA HIS A 43 1.97 -10.53 -20.35
C HIS A 43 1.20 -9.92 -21.51
N THR A 44 1.00 -8.61 -21.50
CA THR A 44 0.23 -7.92 -22.54
C THR A 44 1.07 -7.49 -23.73
N GLY A 45 2.39 -7.30 -23.58
CA GLY A 45 3.26 -6.70 -24.57
C GLY A 45 2.94 -5.22 -24.87
N ASN A 46 1.99 -4.62 -24.16
CA ASN A 46 1.57 -3.24 -24.38
C ASN A 46 2.60 -2.25 -23.85
N LYS A 47 2.83 -1.17 -24.59
CA LYS A 47 3.55 -0.01 -24.05
C LYS A 47 2.75 0.61 -22.91
N VAL A 48 3.44 0.93 -21.83
CA VAL A 48 2.84 1.56 -20.65
C VAL A 48 3.68 2.75 -20.20
N SER A 49 3.01 3.86 -19.92
CA SER A 49 3.53 4.96 -19.11
C SER A 49 2.90 4.85 -17.72
N MET A 50 3.75 4.92 -16.71
CA MET A 50 3.35 4.85 -15.31
C MET A 50 3.93 6.06 -14.58
N ASN A 51 3.07 6.81 -13.89
CA ASN A 51 3.45 7.93 -13.03
C ASN A 51 3.09 7.58 -11.60
N ILE A 52 4.01 7.81 -10.67
CA ILE A 52 3.77 7.64 -9.24
C ILE A 52 3.79 9.03 -8.61
N PHE A 53 2.69 9.41 -8.01
CA PHE A 53 2.51 10.71 -7.35
C PHE A 53 2.53 10.53 -5.83
N PRO A 54 3.13 11.50 -5.09
CA PRO A 54 2.90 11.60 -3.65
C PRO A 54 1.40 11.66 -3.34
N ALA A 55 1.01 11.09 -2.21
CA ALA A 55 -0.39 11.11 -1.79
C ALA A 55 -0.54 11.51 -0.32
N ARG A 56 -1.72 12.01 0.02
CA ARG A 56 -2.07 12.40 1.39
C ARG A 56 -2.04 11.20 2.32
N GLU A 57 -1.89 11.48 3.59
CA GLU A 57 -1.96 10.49 4.67
C GLU A 57 -3.22 9.62 4.59
N ASN A 58 -3.07 8.36 4.94
CA ASN A 58 -4.15 7.36 4.93
C ASN A 58 -4.77 7.06 3.55
N THR A 59 -4.14 7.51 2.46
CA THR A 59 -4.55 7.15 1.09
C THR A 59 -4.28 5.66 0.83
N GLY A 60 -3.13 5.16 1.30
CA GLY A 60 -2.61 3.86 0.89
C GLY A 60 -2.01 3.91 -0.52
N ILE A 61 -1.70 2.74 -1.06
CA ILE A 61 -1.24 2.61 -2.45
C ILE A 61 -2.47 2.43 -3.34
N VAL A 62 -2.68 3.34 -4.30
CA VAL A 62 -3.87 3.35 -5.16
C VAL A 62 -3.46 3.43 -6.62
N PHE A 63 -3.87 2.45 -7.41
CA PHE A 63 -3.73 2.47 -8.86
C PHE A 63 -4.87 3.28 -9.48
N ARG A 64 -4.52 4.16 -10.41
CA ARG A 64 -5.45 5.05 -11.15
C ARG A 64 -5.28 4.82 -12.64
N ARG A 65 -6.40 4.64 -13.36
CA ARG A 65 -6.40 4.51 -14.82
C ARG A 65 -7.56 5.26 -15.44
N MET A 66 -7.34 5.75 -16.67
CA MET A 66 -8.40 6.25 -17.53
C MET A 66 -8.89 5.11 -18.44
N ILE A 67 -10.21 4.88 -18.48
CA ILE A 67 -10.87 3.96 -19.40
C ILE A 67 -11.99 4.73 -20.10
N GLY A 68 -11.76 5.09 -21.36
CA GLY A 68 -12.61 6.06 -22.05
C GLY A 68 -12.61 7.38 -21.29
N ASN A 69 -13.79 7.88 -20.93
CA ASN A 69 -13.96 9.13 -20.17
C ASN A 69 -14.08 8.91 -18.65
N LYS A 70 -13.81 7.70 -18.16
CA LYS A 70 -13.93 7.37 -16.73
C LYS A 70 -12.56 7.15 -16.10
N THR A 71 -12.33 7.79 -14.95
CA THR A 71 -11.20 7.47 -14.09
C THR A 71 -11.60 6.36 -13.13
N ILE A 72 -10.81 5.29 -13.09
CA ILE A 72 -10.99 4.18 -12.15
C ILE A 72 -9.87 4.20 -11.10
N PHE A 73 -10.19 3.70 -9.91
CA PHE A 73 -9.26 3.58 -8.80
C PHE A 73 -9.31 2.16 -8.23
N ILE A 74 -8.16 1.51 -8.09
CA ILE A 74 -8.01 0.17 -7.52
C ILE A 74 -7.01 0.27 -6.38
N LYS A 75 -7.44 0.05 -5.14
CA LYS A 75 -6.54 0.02 -3.98
C LYS A 75 -5.68 -1.24 -3.99
N ALA A 76 -4.40 -1.12 -3.65
CA ALA A 76 -3.53 -2.25 -3.32
C ALA A 76 -3.96 -2.82 -1.95
N ASP A 77 -5.01 -3.61 -1.97
CA ASP A 77 -5.63 -4.26 -0.81
C ASP A 77 -5.80 -5.75 -1.14
N TYR A 78 -5.52 -6.63 -0.17
CA TYR A 78 -5.65 -8.08 -0.36
C TYR A 78 -7.06 -8.50 -0.82
N ARG A 79 -8.10 -7.76 -0.42
CA ARG A 79 -9.49 -7.99 -0.84
C ARG A 79 -9.73 -7.75 -2.33
N ASN A 80 -8.86 -7.00 -2.98
CA ASN A 80 -8.90 -6.72 -4.42
C ASN A 80 -8.06 -7.72 -5.23
N VAL A 81 -7.35 -8.65 -4.59
CA VAL A 81 -6.60 -9.70 -5.30
C VAL A 81 -7.58 -10.63 -5.98
N LYS A 82 -7.58 -10.63 -7.31
CA LYS A 82 -8.48 -11.44 -8.14
C LYS A 82 -7.81 -12.70 -8.67
N SER A 83 -6.51 -12.64 -8.93
CA SER A 83 -5.71 -13.78 -9.41
C SER A 83 -4.27 -13.65 -8.96
N THR A 84 -3.64 -14.81 -8.74
CA THR A 84 -2.20 -14.94 -8.48
C THR A 84 -1.56 -15.90 -9.49
N LYS A 85 -2.27 -16.23 -10.59
CA LYS A 85 -1.74 -17.10 -11.64
C LYS A 85 -0.78 -16.30 -12.52
N LEU A 86 0.51 -16.63 -12.44
CA LEU A 86 1.64 -16.02 -13.15
C LEU A 86 1.99 -14.58 -12.76
N CYS A 87 1.08 -13.84 -12.12
CA CYS A 87 1.31 -12.50 -11.58
C CYS A 87 0.24 -12.15 -10.55
N THR A 88 0.47 -11.11 -9.75
CA THR A 88 -0.58 -10.57 -8.88
C THR A 88 -1.45 -9.60 -9.66
N LEU A 89 -2.73 -9.95 -9.79
CA LEU A 89 -3.75 -9.13 -10.44
C LEU A 89 -4.72 -8.59 -9.40
N LEU A 90 -4.85 -7.27 -9.35
CA LEU A 90 -5.85 -6.55 -8.56
C LEU A 90 -7.03 -6.17 -9.44
N SER A 91 -8.25 -6.23 -8.89
CA SER A 91 -9.47 -5.83 -9.60
C SER A 91 -10.45 -5.11 -8.68
N ASP A 92 -11.16 -4.14 -9.22
CA ASP A 92 -12.33 -3.55 -8.57
C ASP A 92 -13.57 -4.45 -8.77
N LYS A 93 -14.68 -4.04 -8.15
CA LYS A 93 -15.98 -4.76 -8.25
C LYS A 93 -16.60 -4.75 -9.66
N ASN A 94 -16.14 -3.85 -10.54
CA ASN A 94 -16.63 -3.72 -11.90
C ASN A 94 -15.79 -4.51 -12.92
N GLY A 95 -14.75 -5.25 -12.46
CA GLY A 95 -13.85 -6.03 -13.30
C GLY A 95 -12.70 -5.21 -13.92
N ASN A 96 -12.56 -3.92 -13.60
CA ASN A 96 -11.37 -3.19 -14.00
C ASN A 96 -10.16 -3.70 -13.23
N SER A 97 -9.01 -3.84 -13.89
CA SER A 97 -7.86 -4.51 -13.29
C SER A 97 -6.53 -3.82 -13.56
N VAL A 98 -5.57 -4.14 -12.71
CA VAL A 98 -4.14 -3.88 -12.89
C VAL A 98 -3.37 -5.15 -12.50
N SER A 99 -2.40 -5.53 -13.32
CA SER A 99 -1.62 -6.77 -13.16
C SER A 99 -0.12 -6.51 -12.98
N THR A 100 0.60 -7.56 -12.54
CA THR A 100 2.06 -7.55 -12.33
C THR A 100 2.48 -6.50 -11.29
N VAL A 101 1.67 -6.33 -10.24
CA VAL A 101 1.86 -5.27 -9.24
C VAL A 101 2.93 -5.58 -8.19
N GLU A 102 3.38 -6.84 -8.10
CA GLU A 102 4.30 -7.34 -7.07
C GLU A 102 5.63 -6.61 -7.03
N HIS A 103 6.22 -6.27 -8.18
CA HIS A 103 7.53 -5.62 -8.26
C HIS A 103 7.51 -4.19 -7.72
N ILE A 104 6.54 -3.39 -8.13
CA ILE A 104 6.41 -2.02 -7.60
C ILE A 104 5.98 -2.01 -6.13
N LEU A 105 5.09 -2.93 -5.72
CA LEU A 105 4.68 -3.02 -4.32
C LEU A 105 5.83 -3.43 -3.42
N SER A 106 6.71 -4.35 -3.86
CA SER A 106 7.90 -4.74 -3.09
C SER A 106 8.89 -3.58 -2.97
N ALA A 107 9.10 -2.78 -4.02
CA ALA A 107 9.94 -1.59 -3.99
C ALA A 107 9.40 -0.54 -3.01
N LEU A 108 8.10 -0.22 -3.08
CA LEU A 108 7.47 0.73 -2.15
C LEU A 108 7.55 0.24 -0.70
N TYR A 109 7.36 -1.06 -0.48
CA TYR A 109 7.46 -1.66 0.85
C TYR A 109 8.89 -1.57 1.41
N ALA A 110 9.92 -1.78 0.58
CA ALA A 110 11.33 -1.69 0.99
C ALA A 110 11.71 -0.31 1.54
N PHE A 111 11.08 0.76 1.04
CA PHE A 111 11.24 2.14 1.55
C PHE A 111 10.18 2.54 2.57
N GLU A 112 9.29 1.60 2.95
CA GLU A 112 8.20 1.84 3.88
C GLU A 112 7.24 2.96 3.43
N ILE A 113 7.05 3.13 2.11
CA ILE A 113 6.14 4.13 1.54
C ILE A 113 4.70 3.62 1.70
N ASP A 114 3.89 4.42 2.36
CA ASP A 114 2.50 4.07 2.69
C ASP A 114 1.49 4.67 1.71
N ASN A 115 1.76 5.86 1.17
CA ASN A 115 0.76 6.66 0.46
C ASN A 115 1.28 7.14 -0.90
N VAL A 116 0.74 6.58 -1.99
CA VAL A 116 1.02 7.00 -3.37
C VAL A 116 -0.19 6.74 -4.27
N ILE A 117 -0.30 7.54 -5.34
CA ILE A 117 -1.19 7.27 -6.45
C ILE A 117 -0.34 6.84 -7.65
N ILE A 118 -0.60 5.66 -8.19
CA ILE A 118 0.10 5.10 -9.35
C ILE A 118 -0.84 5.17 -10.55
N GLU A 119 -0.55 6.09 -11.47
CA GLU A 119 -1.31 6.26 -12.70
C GLU A 119 -0.72 5.45 -13.84
N LEU A 120 -1.56 4.76 -14.61
CA LEU A 120 -1.17 3.87 -15.68
C LEU A 120 -1.95 4.15 -16.95
N THR A 121 -1.26 4.12 -18.10
CA THR A 121 -1.90 4.15 -19.42
C THR A 121 -2.35 2.76 -19.91
N SER A 122 -1.89 1.68 -19.25
CA SER A 122 -2.24 0.29 -19.54
C SER A 122 -2.75 -0.41 -18.28
N ASN A 123 -3.20 -1.66 -18.40
CA ASN A 123 -3.66 -2.48 -17.29
C ASN A 123 -2.56 -3.37 -16.69
N GLU A 124 -1.30 -3.12 -17.04
CA GLU A 124 -0.15 -3.87 -16.54
C GLU A 124 0.99 -2.93 -16.18
N ILE A 125 1.71 -3.25 -15.11
CA ILE A 125 2.93 -2.54 -14.70
C ILE A 125 4.07 -2.85 -15.68
N PRO A 126 4.98 -1.89 -16.01
CA PRO A 126 6.14 -2.16 -16.86
C PRO A 126 7.09 -3.15 -16.18
N VAL A 127 7.56 -4.16 -16.93
CA VAL A 127 8.32 -5.28 -16.35
C VAL A 127 9.83 -5.02 -16.28
N TYR A 128 10.37 -4.17 -17.14
CA TYR A 128 11.81 -3.91 -17.30
C TYR A 128 12.63 -5.21 -17.46
N ASP A 129 13.57 -5.45 -16.53
CA ASP A 129 14.42 -6.64 -16.47
C ASP A 129 13.79 -7.78 -15.64
N GLY A 130 12.55 -7.62 -15.18
CA GLY A 130 11.86 -8.58 -14.33
C GLY A 130 12.21 -8.49 -12.85
N SER A 131 13.01 -7.51 -12.45
CA SER A 131 13.31 -7.24 -11.03
C SER A 131 12.59 -5.98 -10.54
N ALA A 132 12.71 -5.69 -9.24
CA ALA A 132 12.25 -4.42 -8.66
C ALA A 132 13.29 -3.30 -8.73
N GLN A 133 14.50 -3.57 -9.29
CA GLN A 133 15.64 -2.67 -9.22
C GLN A 133 15.37 -1.30 -9.81
N ASN A 134 14.79 -1.24 -11.01
CA ASN A 134 14.44 0.02 -11.67
C ASN A 134 13.51 0.91 -10.81
N PHE A 135 12.57 0.30 -10.08
CA PHE A 135 11.68 1.02 -9.16
C PHE A 135 12.45 1.51 -7.93
N VAL A 136 13.29 0.64 -7.35
CA VAL A 136 14.12 0.95 -6.18
C VAL A 136 15.05 2.13 -6.44
N GLU A 137 15.76 2.12 -7.57
CA GLU A 137 16.70 3.18 -7.95
C GLU A 137 15.98 4.53 -8.10
N ARG A 138 14.85 4.57 -8.80
CA ARG A 138 14.09 5.80 -8.99
C ARG A 138 13.47 6.33 -7.69
N ILE A 139 12.94 5.45 -6.81
CA ILE A 139 12.44 5.86 -5.49
C ILE A 139 13.57 6.42 -4.64
N LYS A 140 14.75 5.79 -4.66
CA LYS A 140 15.94 6.26 -3.92
C LYS A 140 16.41 7.62 -4.42
N GLU A 141 16.40 7.85 -5.73
CA GLU A 141 16.82 9.10 -6.37
C GLU A 141 15.89 10.26 -6.00
N VAL A 142 14.57 10.04 -6.07
CA VAL A 142 13.56 11.08 -5.79
C VAL A 142 13.42 11.34 -4.29
N GLY A 143 13.64 10.32 -3.47
CA GLY A 143 13.47 10.39 -2.03
C GLY A 143 12.02 10.28 -1.56
N PHE A 144 11.86 10.28 -0.25
CA PHE A 144 10.58 10.17 0.42
C PHE A 144 10.55 11.07 1.66
N GLU A 145 9.36 11.39 2.15
CA GLU A 145 9.15 12.23 3.32
C GLU A 145 8.22 11.56 4.34
N GLU A 146 8.42 11.87 5.62
CA GLU A 146 7.53 11.46 6.70
C GLU A 146 6.32 12.40 6.76
N GLN A 147 5.15 11.79 7.00
CA GLN A 147 3.88 12.48 7.15
C GLN A 147 3.48 12.59 8.63
N GLN A 148 2.43 13.36 8.93
CA GLN A 148 2.02 13.57 10.32
C GLN A 148 1.28 12.38 10.94
N SER A 149 0.59 11.57 10.13
CA SER A 149 -0.15 10.39 10.60
C SER A 149 0.76 9.20 10.91
N PHE A 150 0.40 8.44 11.93
CA PHE A 150 1.09 7.20 12.29
C PHE A 150 0.66 6.02 11.43
N LYS A 151 1.57 5.06 11.24
CA LYS A 151 1.27 3.77 10.61
C LYS A 151 0.25 2.99 11.41
N LYS A 152 -0.59 2.24 10.70
CA LYS A 152 -1.57 1.32 11.30
C LYS A 152 -1.03 -0.09 11.24
N TYR A 153 -1.02 -0.78 12.35
CA TYR A 153 -0.53 -2.15 12.45
C TYR A 153 -1.66 -3.10 12.83
N ILE A 154 -1.63 -4.31 12.25
CA ILE A 154 -2.48 -5.41 12.68
C ILE A 154 -1.77 -6.09 13.84
N LYS A 155 -2.43 -6.14 15.01
CA LYS A 155 -1.96 -6.90 16.14
C LYS A 155 -2.67 -8.26 16.17
N ILE A 156 -1.90 -9.32 16.02
CA ILE A 156 -2.39 -10.68 16.23
C ILE A 156 -2.49 -10.93 17.74
N LYS A 157 -3.64 -11.40 18.20
CA LYS A 157 -3.90 -11.75 19.60
C LYS A 157 -3.55 -13.19 19.87
#